data_8d2b59637e2d88c7080e6862acf8f789
#
_entry.id   8d2b59637e2d88c7080e6862acf8f789
#
_cell.length_a   1.000
_cell.length_b   1.000
_cell.length_c   1.000
_cell.angle_alpha   90.00
_cell.angle_beta   90.00
_cell.angle_gamma   90.00
#
_symmetry.space_group_name_H-M   'P 1'
#
loop_
_entity.id
_entity.type
_entity.pdbx_description
1 polymer ?
#
loop_
_entity_poly.entity_id
_entity_poly.type
_entity_poly.pdbx_seq_one_letter_code
_entity_poly.pdbx_strand_id
1 'polypeptide(L)'
;MISKPYLLFLGEAKDDLAIKTAAGISFWRPEWCVGQIFFENANAKLDLAEMSIDEAVAKGCKTMVIGVVNAGGVMPETWISTILEAINAGLNIASGMHTRLSSIKEFREAAEKNNVQLHDLRFNEKTFKTGSGLKRKGKRLLTVGTDCSVGKKYTALAIEKAMKEHGMKASFKATGQTGVLIAENGVAIDAIISDFISGAVEWLSPDNEEDHWDIIEGQGSLFHPSFAGVSLGLLHGSQPDKFIVCHEPTRSNMRGVKNKLPSISEVISKTIELGKLTNPDIKCAGIALNTSNMLNKSDDMKKMISEKHSIPCLDPLKDDLSDFINMINK
;
A
#
# COMPACT_ATOMS: atom_id res chain seq x y z
N MET A 1 -14.57 -10.70 -2.41
CA MET A 1 -14.48 -9.39 -3.09
C MET A 1 -15.31 -8.39 -2.31
N ILE A 2 -14.82 -7.18 -2.03
CA ILE A 2 -15.55 -6.17 -1.24
C ILE A 2 -16.53 -5.45 -2.16
N SER A 3 -17.81 -5.43 -1.78
CA SER A 3 -18.87 -4.84 -2.62
C SER A 3 -18.76 -3.32 -2.72
N LYS A 4 -18.84 -2.79 -3.92
CA LYS A 4 -18.79 -1.36 -4.25
C LYS A 4 -20.19 -0.83 -4.57
N PRO A 5 -20.42 0.50 -4.50
CA PRO A 5 -19.51 1.60 -4.16
C PRO A 5 -19.22 1.75 -2.67
N TYR A 6 -18.22 2.63 -2.34
CA TYR A 6 -17.72 2.87 -0.98
C TYR A 6 -18.12 4.24 -0.43
N LEU A 7 -18.48 4.29 0.85
CA LEU A 7 -18.46 5.47 1.69
C LEU A 7 -17.17 5.45 2.50
N LEU A 8 -16.34 6.50 2.41
CA LEU A 8 -15.06 6.57 3.12
C LEU A 8 -15.23 7.23 4.48
N PHE A 9 -15.04 6.46 5.57
CA PHE A 9 -15.11 6.96 6.93
C PHE A 9 -13.73 7.47 7.38
N LEU A 10 -13.67 8.75 7.79
CA LEU A 10 -12.45 9.45 8.18
C LEU A 10 -12.36 9.73 9.68
N GLY A 11 -13.42 9.46 10.46
CA GLY A 11 -13.47 9.70 11.90
C GLY A 11 -13.11 11.14 12.28
N GLU A 12 -12.27 11.31 13.30
CA GLU A 12 -11.67 12.56 13.73
C GLU A 12 -10.22 12.72 13.25
N ALA A 13 -9.95 12.42 11.99
CA ALA A 13 -8.61 12.47 11.42
C ALA A 13 -7.95 13.86 11.58
N LYS A 14 -6.75 13.90 12.16
CA LYS A 14 -6.03 15.14 12.50
C LYS A 14 -5.17 15.69 11.36
N ASP A 15 -4.77 14.84 10.43
CA ASP A 15 -3.90 15.20 9.31
C ASP A 15 -4.12 14.26 8.12
N ASP A 16 -3.60 14.66 6.94
CA ASP A 16 -3.72 13.90 5.68
C ASP A 16 -3.08 12.50 5.76
N LEU A 17 -2.12 12.33 6.64
CA LEU A 17 -1.45 11.06 6.81
C LEU A 17 -2.32 10.05 7.56
N ALA A 18 -3.19 10.52 8.45
CA ALA A 18 -4.19 9.68 9.10
C ALA A 18 -5.20 9.11 8.09
N ILE A 19 -5.57 9.87 7.05
CA ILE A 19 -6.53 9.45 6.01
C ILE A 19 -5.87 8.80 4.78
N LYS A 20 -4.60 8.42 4.85
CA LYS A 20 -3.85 7.86 3.70
C LYS A 20 -4.49 6.63 3.04
N THR A 21 -5.31 5.88 3.76
CA THR A 21 -6.05 4.73 3.21
C THR A 21 -7.18 5.22 2.33
N ALA A 22 -8.02 6.11 2.84
CA ALA A 22 -9.11 6.73 2.08
C ALA A 22 -8.56 7.54 0.89
N ALA A 23 -7.53 8.36 1.10
CA ALA A 23 -6.87 9.12 0.05
C ALA A 23 -6.31 8.22 -1.06
N GLY A 24 -5.74 7.06 -0.69
CA GLY A 24 -5.26 6.09 -1.68
C GLY A 24 -6.38 5.48 -2.52
N ILE A 25 -7.51 5.13 -1.91
CA ILE A 25 -8.67 4.60 -2.64
C ILE A 25 -9.25 5.67 -3.55
N SER A 26 -9.52 6.86 -3.03
CA SER A 26 -10.07 7.99 -3.79
C SER A 26 -9.19 8.39 -4.99
N PHE A 27 -7.86 8.34 -4.84
CA PHE A 27 -6.92 8.67 -5.91
C PHE A 27 -6.90 7.62 -7.04
N TRP A 28 -6.87 6.32 -6.69
CA TRP A 28 -6.69 5.24 -7.66
C TRP A 28 -7.99 4.64 -8.17
N ARG A 29 -9.08 4.83 -7.44
CA ARG A 29 -10.41 4.29 -7.74
C ARG A 29 -11.51 5.30 -7.39
N PRO A 30 -11.46 6.54 -7.95
CA PRO A 30 -12.46 7.56 -7.65
C PRO A 30 -13.88 7.08 -8.00
N GLU A 31 -14.01 6.26 -9.04
CA GLU A 31 -15.27 5.68 -9.51
C GLU A 31 -15.91 4.71 -8.50
N TRP A 32 -15.17 4.25 -7.49
CA TRP A 32 -15.71 3.40 -6.43
C TRP A 32 -16.20 4.17 -5.21
N CYS A 33 -15.97 5.48 -5.15
CA CYS A 33 -16.25 6.30 -3.98
C CYS A 33 -17.49 7.14 -4.19
N VAL A 34 -18.56 6.95 -3.39
CA VAL A 34 -19.77 7.81 -3.43
C VAL A 34 -19.58 9.09 -2.63
N GLY A 35 -18.73 9.08 -1.61
CA GLY A 35 -18.46 10.23 -0.74
C GLY A 35 -17.66 9.86 0.50
N GLN A 36 -17.65 10.79 1.44
CA GLN A 36 -16.94 10.66 2.73
C GLN A 36 -17.86 11.04 3.88
N ILE A 37 -17.56 10.47 5.05
CA ILE A 37 -18.17 10.82 6.34
C ILE A 37 -17.09 10.99 7.39
N PHE A 38 -17.19 12.02 8.22
CA PHE A 38 -16.23 12.36 9.27
C PHE A 38 -16.92 13.11 10.40
N PHE A 39 -16.27 13.22 11.54
CA PHE A 39 -16.76 13.97 12.70
C PHE A 39 -16.41 15.46 12.58
N GLU A 40 -17.17 16.32 13.24
CA GLU A 40 -16.98 17.77 13.21
C GLU A 40 -15.55 18.24 13.57
N ASN A 41 -14.86 17.49 14.43
CA ASN A 41 -13.50 17.78 14.87
C ASN A 41 -12.41 17.20 13.95
N ALA A 42 -12.77 16.69 12.76
CA ALA A 42 -11.80 16.23 11.76
C ALA A 42 -11.11 17.43 11.07
N ASN A 43 -9.79 17.38 11.00
CA ASN A 43 -8.97 18.40 10.34
C ASN A 43 -8.56 18.01 8.92
N ALA A 44 -8.65 16.72 8.56
CA ALA A 44 -8.31 16.20 7.24
C ALA A 44 -9.55 15.66 6.52
N LYS A 45 -9.71 16.08 5.28
CA LYS A 45 -10.84 15.71 4.40
C LYS A 45 -10.33 15.42 2.99
N LEU A 46 -11.11 14.66 2.22
CA LEU A 46 -10.87 14.40 0.80
C LEU A 46 -11.66 15.38 -0.04
N ASP A 47 -11.31 15.48 -1.32
CA ASP A 47 -12.12 16.16 -2.32
C ASP A 47 -13.26 15.24 -2.80
N LEU A 48 -14.15 14.90 -1.87
CA LEU A 48 -15.34 14.08 -2.08
C LEU A 48 -16.54 14.73 -1.37
N ALA A 49 -17.75 14.46 -1.86
CA ALA A 49 -18.96 14.92 -1.20
C ALA A 49 -19.06 14.38 0.23
N GLU A 50 -19.29 15.27 1.20
CA GLU A 50 -19.69 14.88 2.55
C GLU A 50 -21.13 14.39 2.52
N MET A 51 -21.43 13.29 3.21
CA MET A 51 -22.77 12.74 3.25
C MET A 51 -23.02 11.92 4.52
N SER A 52 -24.29 11.81 4.89
CA SER A 52 -24.75 10.89 5.91
C SER A 52 -24.77 9.45 5.41
N ILE A 53 -24.95 8.50 6.32
CA ILE A 53 -25.09 7.08 5.99
C ILE A 53 -26.33 6.85 5.12
N ASP A 54 -27.48 7.50 5.44
CA ASP A 54 -28.72 7.37 4.68
C ASP A 54 -28.57 7.91 3.25
N GLU A 55 -27.89 9.05 3.07
CA GLU A 55 -27.59 9.59 1.74
C GLU A 55 -26.69 8.67 0.93
N ALA A 56 -25.69 8.05 1.57
CA ALA A 56 -24.81 7.07 0.93
C ALA A 56 -25.59 5.82 0.49
N VAL A 57 -26.48 5.30 1.34
CA VAL A 57 -27.36 4.16 1.01
C VAL A 57 -28.29 4.52 -0.16
N ALA A 58 -28.90 5.70 -0.13
CA ALA A 58 -29.76 6.19 -1.23
C ALA A 58 -29.01 6.30 -2.57
N LYS A 59 -27.69 6.57 -2.53
CA LYS A 59 -26.80 6.55 -3.72
C LYS A 59 -26.28 5.15 -4.08
N GLY A 60 -26.77 4.10 -3.42
CA GLY A 60 -26.42 2.71 -3.73
C GLY A 60 -25.11 2.23 -3.12
N CYS A 61 -24.56 2.94 -2.13
CA CYS A 61 -23.38 2.49 -1.38
C CYS A 61 -23.55 1.05 -0.87
N LYS A 62 -22.49 0.27 -0.91
CA LYS A 62 -22.49 -1.13 -0.44
C LYS A 62 -21.57 -1.37 0.75
N THR A 63 -20.52 -0.58 0.89
CA THR A 63 -19.55 -0.79 1.95
C THR A 63 -19.06 0.55 2.50
N MET A 64 -19.08 0.70 3.82
CA MET A 64 -18.33 1.75 4.49
C MET A 64 -16.92 1.26 4.76
N VAL A 65 -15.92 1.99 4.25
CA VAL A 65 -14.51 1.68 4.43
C VAL A 65 -13.93 2.58 5.53
N ILE A 66 -13.37 2.00 6.59
CA ILE A 66 -12.62 2.74 7.60
C ILE A 66 -11.31 3.19 6.96
N GLY A 67 -11.32 4.43 6.47
CA GLY A 67 -10.24 5.02 5.67
C GLY A 67 -9.16 5.71 6.48
N VAL A 68 -9.35 5.77 7.79
CA VAL A 68 -8.45 6.41 8.74
C VAL A 68 -7.52 5.39 9.40
N VAL A 69 -6.29 5.81 9.72
CA VAL A 69 -5.30 5.03 10.45
C VAL A 69 -4.78 5.87 11.61
N ASN A 70 -5.08 5.48 12.82
CA ASN A 70 -4.56 6.11 14.03
C ASN A 70 -3.30 5.41 14.56
N ALA A 71 -2.65 6.04 15.55
CA ALA A 71 -1.52 5.42 16.25
C ALA A 71 -1.96 4.13 16.95
N GLY A 72 -1.25 3.04 16.70
CA GLY A 72 -1.55 1.73 17.26
C GLY A 72 -2.67 0.96 16.55
N GLY A 73 -3.40 1.57 15.59
CA GLY A 73 -4.45 0.89 14.81
C GLY A 73 -5.62 0.38 15.66
N VAL A 74 -5.91 1.06 16.78
CA VAL A 74 -6.98 0.68 17.73
C VAL A 74 -8.28 1.39 17.34
N MET A 75 -9.40 0.70 17.45
CA MET A 75 -10.74 1.25 17.22
C MET A 75 -11.14 2.15 18.40
N PRO A 76 -11.33 3.47 18.20
CA PRO A 76 -11.85 4.36 19.25
C PRO A 76 -13.33 4.05 19.55
N GLU A 77 -13.71 4.19 20.81
CA GLU A 77 -15.10 4.00 21.24
C GLU A 77 -16.07 4.99 20.56
N THR A 78 -15.58 6.19 20.24
CA THR A 78 -16.34 7.23 19.51
C THR A 78 -16.84 6.79 18.14
N TRP A 79 -16.18 5.79 17.50
CA TRP A 79 -16.57 5.31 16.17
C TRP A 79 -17.64 4.24 16.19
N ILE A 80 -17.85 3.58 17.35
CA ILE A 80 -18.73 2.39 17.46
C ILE A 80 -20.15 2.72 17.05
N SER A 81 -20.70 3.85 17.49
CA SER A 81 -22.08 4.24 17.15
C SER A 81 -22.28 4.46 15.64
N THR A 82 -21.36 5.17 14.98
CA THR A 82 -21.44 5.42 13.53
C THR A 82 -21.26 4.14 12.72
N ILE A 83 -20.36 3.25 13.15
CA ILE A 83 -20.17 1.96 12.47
C ILE A 83 -21.42 1.08 12.64
N LEU A 84 -22.03 1.04 13.83
CA LEU A 84 -23.29 0.33 14.07
C LEU A 84 -24.45 0.90 13.24
N GLU A 85 -24.53 2.22 13.10
CA GLU A 85 -25.50 2.88 12.23
C GLU A 85 -25.34 2.40 10.78
N ALA A 86 -24.11 2.36 10.25
CA ALA A 86 -23.84 1.86 8.91
C ALA A 86 -24.21 0.38 8.73
N ILE A 87 -23.90 -0.47 9.71
CA ILE A 87 -24.30 -1.88 9.72
C ILE A 87 -25.83 -2.01 9.71
N ASN A 88 -26.53 -1.24 10.55
CA ASN A 88 -27.98 -1.27 10.63
C ASN A 88 -28.67 -0.72 9.37
N ALA A 89 -28.00 0.17 8.64
CA ALA A 89 -28.44 0.68 7.33
C ALA A 89 -28.14 -0.31 6.17
N GLY A 90 -27.57 -1.49 6.46
CA GLY A 90 -27.29 -2.54 5.49
C GLY A 90 -25.96 -2.40 4.74
N LEU A 91 -25.04 -1.59 5.25
CA LEU A 91 -23.68 -1.47 4.66
C LEU A 91 -22.75 -2.53 5.23
N ASN A 92 -21.96 -3.16 4.35
CA ASN A 92 -20.78 -3.90 4.79
C ASN A 92 -19.74 -2.94 5.39
N ILE A 93 -18.88 -3.43 6.27
CA ILE A 93 -17.79 -2.65 6.83
C ILE A 93 -16.44 -3.26 6.42
N ALA A 94 -15.52 -2.43 5.94
CA ALA A 94 -14.16 -2.85 5.63
C ALA A 94 -13.15 -2.06 6.47
N SER A 95 -12.21 -2.77 7.14
CA SER A 95 -11.21 -2.17 8.01
C SER A 95 -9.82 -2.75 7.77
N GLY A 96 -8.82 -1.86 7.70
CA GLY A 96 -7.40 -2.22 7.73
C GLY A 96 -6.75 -1.98 9.10
N MET A 97 -7.51 -1.83 10.16
CA MET A 97 -6.99 -1.60 11.52
C MET A 97 -6.48 -2.89 12.18
N HIS A 98 -5.72 -2.75 13.29
CA HIS A 98 -5.28 -3.90 14.09
C HIS A 98 -6.39 -4.46 14.97
N THR A 99 -7.41 -3.66 15.30
CA THR A 99 -8.61 -4.16 15.95
C THR A 99 -9.49 -4.88 14.93
N ARG A 100 -9.81 -6.13 15.17
CA ARG A 100 -10.77 -6.88 14.35
C ARG A 100 -12.17 -6.35 14.55
N LEU A 101 -12.89 -6.03 13.47
CA LEU A 101 -14.32 -5.71 13.51
C LEU A 101 -15.12 -6.85 14.12
N SER A 102 -14.83 -8.08 13.71
CA SER A 102 -15.48 -9.30 14.17
C SER A 102 -15.21 -9.64 15.65
N SER A 103 -14.21 -9.04 16.29
CA SER A 103 -13.97 -9.20 17.74
C SER A 103 -14.88 -8.33 18.60
N ILE A 104 -15.48 -7.28 18.02
CA ILE A 104 -16.42 -6.39 18.73
C ILE A 104 -17.81 -7.05 18.66
N LYS A 105 -18.32 -7.42 19.84
CA LYS A 105 -19.58 -8.20 19.97
C LYS A 105 -20.76 -7.51 19.28
N GLU A 106 -20.89 -6.21 19.51
CA GLU A 106 -21.99 -5.39 18.98
C GLU A 106 -21.96 -5.36 17.43
N PHE A 107 -20.79 -5.30 16.82
CA PHE A 107 -20.67 -5.32 15.35
C PHE A 107 -21.03 -6.68 14.78
N ARG A 108 -20.58 -7.76 15.43
CA ARG A 108 -20.87 -9.12 14.96
C ARG A 108 -22.38 -9.41 15.02
N GLU A 109 -23.04 -9.11 16.16
CA GLU A 109 -24.47 -9.32 16.34
C GLU A 109 -25.30 -8.47 15.35
N ALA A 110 -24.92 -7.20 15.15
CA ALA A 110 -25.58 -6.33 14.20
C ALA A 110 -25.37 -6.80 12.75
N ALA A 111 -24.18 -7.24 12.39
CA ALA A 111 -23.86 -7.74 11.07
C ALA A 111 -24.63 -9.02 10.72
N GLU A 112 -24.71 -9.97 11.66
CA GLU A 112 -25.51 -11.19 11.52
C GLU A 112 -26.99 -10.86 11.33
N LYS A 113 -27.54 -9.97 12.17
CA LYS A 113 -28.94 -9.54 12.09
C LYS A 113 -29.31 -8.89 10.75
N ASN A 114 -28.40 -8.06 10.19
CA ASN A 114 -28.65 -7.31 8.96
C ASN A 114 -28.08 -8.00 7.71
N ASN A 115 -27.51 -9.22 7.86
CA ASN A 115 -26.91 -9.97 6.76
C ASN A 115 -25.85 -9.17 5.96
N VAL A 116 -24.99 -8.42 6.66
CA VAL A 116 -23.86 -7.67 6.11
C VAL A 116 -22.53 -8.29 6.51
N GLN A 117 -21.47 -7.99 5.76
CA GLN A 117 -20.16 -8.57 5.96
C GLN A 117 -19.21 -7.59 6.68
N LEU A 118 -18.40 -8.13 7.59
CA LEU A 118 -17.29 -7.44 8.24
C LEU A 118 -15.98 -7.90 7.60
N HIS A 119 -15.34 -7.02 6.84
CA HIS A 119 -14.09 -7.31 6.13
C HIS A 119 -12.87 -6.84 6.94
N ASP A 120 -12.25 -7.77 7.65
CA ASP A 120 -11.03 -7.55 8.44
C ASP A 120 -9.78 -7.75 7.55
N LEU A 121 -9.34 -6.72 6.81
CA LEU A 121 -8.34 -6.80 5.74
C LEU A 121 -6.93 -7.21 6.18
N ARG A 122 -6.59 -7.02 7.45
CA ARG A 122 -5.30 -7.47 8.00
C ARG A 122 -5.31 -8.93 8.41
N PHE A 123 -6.49 -9.50 8.62
CA PHE A 123 -6.63 -10.83 9.18
C PHE A 123 -6.97 -11.81 8.06
N ASN A 124 -5.95 -12.51 7.61
CA ASN A 124 -6.10 -13.52 6.58
C ASN A 124 -6.58 -14.84 7.22
N GLU A 125 -7.65 -15.41 6.72
CA GLU A 125 -8.07 -16.77 7.10
C GLU A 125 -7.17 -17.85 6.47
N LYS A 126 -6.32 -17.45 5.52
CA LYS A 126 -5.43 -18.33 4.80
C LYS A 126 -4.18 -18.65 5.60
N THR A 127 -3.84 -19.91 5.68
CA THR A 127 -2.55 -20.37 6.20
C THR A 127 -1.51 -20.37 5.08
N PHE A 128 -0.33 -19.84 5.36
CA PHE A 128 0.78 -19.84 4.43
C PHE A 128 1.84 -20.84 4.87
N LYS A 129 2.58 -21.39 3.90
CA LYS A 129 3.79 -22.18 4.17
C LYS A 129 4.97 -21.24 4.41
N THR A 130 6.06 -21.74 4.94
CA THR A 130 7.35 -21.05 4.93
C THR A 130 7.81 -20.84 3.49
N GLY A 131 8.60 -19.77 3.25
CA GLY A 131 9.16 -19.52 1.92
C GLY A 131 10.07 -20.65 1.46
N SER A 132 9.97 -21.00 0.19
CA SER A 132 10.77 -22.09 -0.42
C SER A 132 12.15 -21.59 -0.89
N GLY A 133 12.27 -20.31 -1.21
CA GLY A 133 13.45 -19.72 -1.84
C GLY A 133 13.66 -20.15 -3.30
N LEU A 134 12.78 -20.95 -3.87
CA LEU A 134 12.89 -21.43 -5.25
C LEU A 134 12.53 -20.31 -6.23
N LYS A 135 13.35 -20.12 -7.26
CA LYS A 135 13.08 -19.14 -8.33
C LYS A 135 11.79 -19.51 -9.07
N ARG A 136 10.89 -18.54 -9.19
CA ARG A 136 9.62 -18.68 -9.91
C ARG A 136 9.72 -18.05 -11.30
N LYS A 137 8.95 -18.58 -12.26
CA LYS A 137 8.83 -18.01 -13.61
C LYS A 137 8.12 -16.65 -13.58
N GLY A 138 8.31 -15.86 -14.63
CA GLY A 138 7.87 -14.48 -14.73
C GLY A 138 8.84 -13.52 -14.06
N LYS A 139 8.63 -12.23 -14.25
CA LYS A 139 9.49 -11.15 -13.79
C LYS A 139 8.86 -10.45 -12.58
N ARG A 140 9.68 -9.94 -11.67
CA ARG A 140 9.22 -9.29 -10.43
C ARG A 140 9.95 -7.98 -10.22
N LEU A 141 9.16 -6.93 -9.96
CA LEU A 141 9.67 -5.62 -9.57
C LEU A 141 9.14 -5.29 -8.17
N LEU A 142 10.05 -5.04 -7.23
CA LEU A 142 9.72 -4.66 -5.86
C LEU A 142 9.98 -3.17 -5.64
N THR A 143 9.03 -2.44 -5.04
CA THR A 143 9.32 -1.11 -4.53
C THR A 143 9.91 -1.22 -3.13
N VAL A 144 11.12 -0.69 -2.90
CA VAL A 144 11.74 -0.57 -1.57
C VAL A 144 11.81 0.90 -1.18
N GLY A 145 12.25 1.24 0.02
CA GLY A 145 12.29 2.65 0.39
C GLY A 145 13.27 2.98 1.49
N THR A 146 13.67 4.25 1.53
CA THR A 146 14.47 4.80 2.62
C THR A 146 13.73 4.80 3.95
N ASP A 147 12.37 4.80 3.93
CA ASP A 147 11.52 4.81 5.11
C ASP A 147 10.11 4.27 4.80
N CYS A 148 9.24 4.26 5.79
CA CYS A 148 7.79 4.12 5.63
C CYS A 148 7.17 5.36 5.00
N SER A 149 6.04 5.19 4.29
CA SER A 149 5.27 6.29 3.69
C SER A 149 6.09 7.25 2.80
N VAL A 150 7.03 6.71 2.01
CA VAL A 150 7.83 7.43 1.01
C VAL A 150 7.32 7.24 -0.42
N GLY A 151 6.12 6.66 -0.60
CA GLY A 151 5.47 6.54 -1.91
C GLY A 151 5.47 5.14 -2.55
N LYS A 152 5.98 4.09 -1.88
CA LYS A 152 6.12 2.73 -2.44
C LYS A 152 4.88 2.19 -3.15
N LYS A 153 3.71 2.27 -2.51
CA LYS A 153 2.43 1.85 -3.10
C LYS A 153 2.08 2.63 -4.37
N TYR A 154 2.18 3.95 -4.30
CA TYR A 154 1.88 4.82 -5.43
C TYR A 154 2.83 4.57 -6.60
N THR A 155 4.12 4.39 -6.32
CA THR A 155 5.13 4.01 -7.31
C THR A 155 4.79 2.68 -7.99
N ALA A 156 4.43 1.65 -7.20
CA ALA A 156 4.09 0.34 -7.74
C ALA A 156 2.85 0.40 -8.65
N LEU A 157 1.80 1.12 -8.23
CA LEU A 157 0.58 1.29 -9.01
C LEU A 157 0.81 2.13 -10.28
N ALA A 158 1.62 3.19 -10.21
CA ALA A 158 1.95 4.02 -11.37
C ALA A 158 2.75 3.23 -12.42
N ILE A 159 3.72 2.42 -11.98
CA ILE A 159 4.51 1.58 -12.88
C ILE A 159 3.64 0.48 -13.51
N GLU A 160 2.80 -0.18 -12.74
CA GLU A 160 1.88 -1.19 -13.27
C GLU A 160 0.96 -0.58 -14.33
N LYS A 161 0.39 0.60 -14.06
CA LYS A 161 -0.44 1.34 -15.02
C LYS A 161 0.34 1.66 -16.28
N ALA A 162 1.54 2.26 -16.15
CA ALA A 162 2.38 2.61 -17.29
C ALA A 162 2.80 1.39 -18.11
N MET A 163 3.15 0.26 -17.48
CA MET A 163 3.45 -0.98 -18.19
C MET A 163 2.27 -1.46 -19.03
N LYS A 164 1.05 -1.44 -18.47
CA LYS A 164 -0.16 -1.83 -19.21
C LYS A 164 -0.46 -0.90 -20.37
N GLU A 165 -0.29 0.41 -20.19
CA GLU A 165 -0.45 1.40 -21.26
C GLU A 165 0.55 1.20 -22.40
N HIS A 166 1.72 0.61 -22.11
CA HIS A 166 2.73 0.20 -23.10
C HIS A 166 2.52 -1.24 -23.64
N GLY A 167 1.36 -1.84 -23.39
CA GLY A 167 1.03 -3.18 -23.90
C GLY A 167 1.75 -4.33 -23.20
N MET A 168 2.39 -4.09 -22.04
CA MET A 168 3.07 -5.13 -21.27
C MET A 168 2.09 -5.86 -20.36
N LYS A 169 2.34 -7.14 -20.14
CA LYS A 169 1.63 -7.92 -19.11
C LYS A 169 2.16 -7.55 -17.73
N ALA A 170 1.35 -6.89 -16.94
CA ALA A 170 1.73 -6.48 -15.59
C ALA A 170 0.57 -6.63 -14.61
N SER A 171 0.88 -7.01 -13.36
CA SER A 171 -0.08 -7.12 -12.27
C SER A 171 0.46 -6.52 -10.99
N PHE A 172 -0.28 -5.60 -10.39
CA PHE A 172 0.03 -5.08 -9.07
C PHE A 172 -0.25 -6.14 -8.00
N LYS A 173 0.70 -6.37 -7.10
CA LYS A 173 0.61 -7.30 -5.98
C LYS A 173 0.57 -6.51 -4.67
N ALA A 174 -0.61 -6.42 -4.09
CA ALA A 174 -0.84 -5.68 -2.86
C ALA A 174 -0.30 -6.43 -1.64
N THR A 175 0.50 -5.75 -0.82
CA THR A 175 1.09 -6.29 0.41
C THR A 175 0.66 -5.54 1.66
N GLY A 176 -0.16 -4.51 1.52
CA GLY A 176 -0.72 -3.72 2.61
C GLY A 176 -2.22 -3.47 2.43
N GLN A 177 -2.92 -3.14 3.52
CA GLN A 177 -4.37 -3.01 3.55
C GLN A 177 -4.95 -2.05 2.49
N THR A 178 -4.30 -0.92 2.26
CA THR A 178 -4.77 0.03 1.24
C THR A 178 -4.60 -0.53 -0.17
N GLY A 179 -3.48 -1.20 -0.43
CA GLY A 179 -3.23 -1.90 -1.70
C GLY A 179 -4.28 -2.98 -1.96
N VAL A 180 -4.63 -3.75 -0.92
CA VAL A 180 -5.69 -4.79 -1.00
C VAL A 180 -7.04 -4.18 -1.39
N LEU A 181 -7.41 -3.03 -0.79
CA LEU A 181 -8.65 -2.31 -1.14
C LEU A 181 -8.66 -1.81 -2.59
N ILE A 182 -7.50 -1.37 -3.11
CA ILE A 182 -7.37 -0.86 -4.48
C ILE A 182 -7.34 -1.99 -5.52
N ALA A 183 -6.66 -3.09 -5.20
CA ALA A 183 -6.47 -4.23 -6.11
C ALA A 183 -7.54 -5.31 -5.97
N GLU A 184 -8.38 -5.26 -4.93
CA GLU A 184 -9.35 -6.30 -4.55
C GLU A 184 -8.73 -7.68 -4.27
N ASN A 185 -7.40 -7.75 -4.26
CA ASN A 185 -6.62 -8.95 -3.98
C ASN A 185 -5.29 -8.57 -3.34
N GLY A 186 -4.77 -9.41 -2.46
CA GLY A 186 -3.50 -9.16 -1.80
C GLY A 186 -3.39 -9.81 -0.42
N VAL A 187 -2.31 -9.48 0.27
CA VAL A 187 -2.03 -9.95 1.62
C VAL A 187 -1.44 -8.82 2.45
N ALA A 188 -2.07 -8.46 3.57
CA ALA A 188 -1.45 -7.55 4.52
C ALA A 188 -0.30 -8.28 5.24
N ILE A 189 0.90 -8.21 4.68
CA ILE A 189 2.04 -9.02 5.13
C ILE A 189 2.56 -8.61 6.52
N ASP A 190 2.26 -7.40 6.96
CA ASP A 190 2.60 -6.91 8.30
C ASP A 190 1.77 -7.57 9.42
N ALA A 191 0.73 -8.30 9.05
CA ALA A 191 -0.09 -9.10 9.97
C ALA A 191 0.15 -10.62 9.84
N ILE A 192 1.12 -11.03 9.04
CA ILE A 192 1.53 -12.42 8.90
C ILE A 192 2.60 -12.75 9.96
N ILE A 193 2.49 -13.94 10.57
CA ILE A 193 3.53 -14.46 11.47
C ILE A 193 4.87 -14.51 10.72
N SER A 194 5.95 -14.00 11.33
CA SER A 194 7.24 -13.75 10.67
C SER A 194 7.77 -14.93 9.84
N ASP A 195 7.65 -16.16 10.33
CA ASP A 195 8.11 -17.37 9.65
C ASP A 195 7.42 -17.62 8.30
N PHE A 196 6.24 -17.04 8.10
CA PHE A 196 5.43 -17.25 6.92
C PHE A 196 5.38 -16.05 5.96
N ILE A 197 6.04 -14.92 6.28
CA ILE A 197 6.03 -13.71 5.43
C ILE A 197 6.53 -14.05 4.02
N SER A 198 7.70 -14.67 3.90
CA SER A 198 8.26 -15.01 2.58
C SER A 198 7.34 -15.96 1.81
N GLY A 199 6.77 -16.97 2.47
CA GLY A 199 5.83 -17.90 1.83
C GLY A 199 4.51 -17.24 1.42
N ALA A 200 4.00 -16.27 2.21
CA ALA A 200 2.82 -15.50 1.82
C ALA A 200 3.08 -14.66 0.57
N VAL A 201 4.29 -14.10 0.42
CA VAL A 201 4.69 -13.36 -0.78
C VAL A 201 4.90 -14.28 -1.97
N GLU A 202 5.47 -15.48 -1.78
CA GLU A 202 5.55 -16.50 -2.83
C GLU A 202 4.16 -16.91 -3.32
N TRP A 203 3.20 -17.07 -2.41
CA TRP A 203 1.81 -17.34 -2.76
C TRP A 203 1.17 -16.17 -3.53
N LEU A 204 1.46 -14.92 -3.15
CA LEU A 204 0.91 -13.72 -3.78
C LEU A 204 1.44 -13.53 -5.21
N SER A 205 2.69 -13.93 -5.46
CA SER A 205 3.39 -13.80 -6.74
C SER A 205 3.88 -15.18 -7.20
N PRO A 206 2.98 -16.09 -7.64
CA PRO A 206 3.33 -17.44 -8.09
C PRO A 206 4.07 -17.43 -9.43
N ASP A 207 4.33 -18.62 -9.99
CA ASP A 207 4.78 -18.76 -11.37
C ASP A 207 3.81 -18.06 -12.32
N ASN A 208 4.37 -17.40 -13.33
CA ASN A 208 3.63 -16.68 -14.35
C ASN A 208 4.30 -16.86 -15.72
N GLU A 209 3.73 -16.27 -16.78
CA GLU A 209 4.35 -16.21 -18.09
C GLU A 209 5.70 -15.50 -18.03
N GLU A 210 6.67 -15.86 -18.86
CA GLU A 210 8.04 -15.34 -18.80
C GLU A 210 8.12 -13.83 -19.03
N ASP A 211 7.19 -13.26 -19.81
CA ASP A 211 7.09 -11.83 -20.12
C ASP A 211 6.19 -11.06 -19.16
N HIS A 212 5.55 -11.73 -18.19
CA HIS A 212 4.68 -11.09 -17.20
C HIS A 212 5.47 -10.47 -16.06
N TRP A 213 5.09 -9.25 -15.67
CA TRP A 213 5.65 -8.54 -14.54
C TRP A 213 4.69 -8.52 -13.34
N ASP A 214 5.12 -9.07 -12.22
CA ASP A 214 4.48 -8.81 -10.93
C ASP A 214 5.12 -7.57 -10.29
N ILE A 215 4.33 -6.52 -10.13
CA ILE A 215 4.76 -5.26 -9.49
C ILE A 215 4.35 -5.29 -8.03
N ILE A 216 5.31 -5.59 -7.16
CA ILE A 216 5.08 -5.89 -5.75
C ILE A 216 5.21 -4.62 -4.90
N GLU A 217 4.14 -4.32 -4.16
CA GLU A 217 4.12 -3.22 -3.19
C GLU A 217 5.11 -3.47 -2.06
N GLY A 218 6.04 -2.56 -1.83
CA GLY A 218 6.98 -2.63 -0.70
C GLY A 218 6.39 -2.17 0.62
N GLN A 219 6.85 -2.76 1.71
CA GLN A 219 6.47 -2.41 3.08
C GLN A 219 7.70 -2.03 3.91
N GLY A 220 7.52 -1.08 4.84
CA GLY A 220 8.57 -0.67 5.77
C GLY A 220 9.85 -0.14 5.09
N SER A 221 10.98 -0.42 5.70
CA SER A 221 12.35 -0.20 5.20
C SER A 221 13.30 -1.16 5.92
N LEU A 222 14.30 -1.69 5.23
CA LEU A 222 15.37 -2.53 5.83
C LEU A 222 16.15 -1.82 6.94
N PHE A 223 16.09 -0.49 7.00
CA PHE A 223 16.78 0.34 7.98
C PHE A 223 15.89 0.77 9.14
N HIS A 224 14.57 0.54 9.05
CA HIS A 224 13.66 1.01 10.09
C HIS A 224 13.63 0.02 11.27
N PRO A 225 13.95 0.46 12.50
CA PRO A 225 14.07 -0.44 13.66
C PRO A 225 12.81 -1.26 13.96
N SER A 226 11.63 -0.72 13.63
CA SER A 226 10.35 -1.41 13.89
C SER A 226 9.89 -2.30 12.73
N PHE A 227 10.35 -2.08 11.49
CA PHE A 227 9.74 -2.69 10.31
C PHE A 227 10.72 -3.44 9.40
N ALA A 228 12.00 -3.50 9.78
CA ALA A 228 13.03 -4.17 8.98
C ALA A 228 12.73 -5.66 8.73
N GLY A 229 12.19 -6.36 9.73
CA GLY A 229 11.86 -7.79 9.61
C GLY A 229 10.82 -8.06 8.53
N VAL A 230 9.74 -7.27 8.47
CA VAL A 230 8.72 -7.37 7.41
C VAL A 230 9.34 -7.07 6.04
N SER A 231 10.17 -6.02 5.95
CA SER A 231 10.85 -5.64 4.70
C SER A 231 11.78 -6.73 4.18
N LEU A 232 12.51 -7.42 5.07
CA LEU A 232 13.42 -8.51 4.72
C LEU A 232 12.65 -9.75 4.25
N GLY A 233 11.61 -10.16 4.99
CA GLY A 233 10.75 -11.28 4.59
C GLY A 233 10.07 -11.03 3.24
N LEU A 234 9.62 -9.78 2.98
CA LEU A 234 9.06 -9.37 1.69
C LEU A 234 10.10 -9.45 0.57
N LEU A 235 11.33 -8.96 0.79
CA LEU A 235 12.42 -9.00 -0.19
C LEU A 235 12.75 -10.46 -0.57
N HIS A 236 12.89 -11.34 0.41
CA HIS A 236 13.21 -12.75 0.17
C HIS A 236 12.05 -13.49 -0.53
N GLY A 237 10.81 -13.27 -0.08
CA GLY A 237 9.64 -13.92 -0.69
C GLY A 237 9.32 -13.40 -2.09
N SER A 238 9.60 -12.13 -2.40
CA SER A 238 9.39 -11.56 -3.74
C SER A 238 10.43 -12.00 -4.76
N GLN A 239 11.69 -12.26 -4.35
CA GLN A 239 12.80 -12.64 -5.26
C GLN A 239 12.89 -11.71 -6.48
N PRO A 240 12.94 -10.38 -6.29
CA PRO A 240 12.75 -9.44 -7.38
C PRO A 240 13.90 -9.48 -8.38
N ASP A 241 13.58 -9.44 -9.66
CA ASP A 241 14.57 -9.25 -10.73
C ASP A 241 15.06 -7.80 -10.75
N LYS A 242 14.12 -6.89 -10.48
CA LYS A 242 14.40 -5.45 -10.37
C LYS A 242 13.72 -4.86 -9.14
N PHE A 243 14.34 -3.84 -8.56
CA PHE A 243 13.69 -3.04 -7.52
C PHE A 243 13.84 -1.55 -7.79
N ILE A 244 12.96 -0.74 -7.18
CA ILE A 244 12.98 0.72 -7.25
C ILE A 244 13.05 1.25 -5.83
N VAL A 245 13.97 2.21 -5.59
CA VAL A 245 14.11 2.87 -4.30
C VAL A 245 13.20 4.09 -4.24
N CYS A 246 12.18 4.05 -3.39
CA CYS A 246 11.32 5.19 -3.10
C CYS A 246 11.94 6.07 -2.00
N HIS A 247 11.95 7.37 -2.22
CA HIS A 247 12.53 8.35 -1.31
C HIS A 247 11.68 9.62 -1.25
N GLU A 248 11.54 10.17 -0.06
CA GLU A 248 10.91 11.47 0.18
C GLU A 248 11.99 12.45 0.65
N PRO A 249 12.45 13.37 -0.22
CA PRO A 249 13.69 14.13 -0.01
C PRO A 249 13.59 15.23 1.04
N THR A 250 12.39 15.61 1.48
CA THR A 250 12.22 16.65 2.51
C THR A 250 12.39 16.13 3.93
N ARG A 251 12.48 14.80 4.11
CA ARG A 251 12.68 14.17 5.42
C ARG A 251 14.15 14.06 5.80
N SER A 252 14.44 14.32 7.07
CA SER A 252 15.76 14.07 7.69
C SER A 252 15.79 12.81 8.56
N ASN A 253 14.68 12.48 9.21
CA ASN A 253 14.57 11.35 10.13
C ASN A 253 13.51 10.36 9.67
N MET A 254 13.66 9.11 10.11
CA MET A 254 12.67 8.06 9.90
C MET A 254 11.39 8.35 10.68
N ARG A 255 10.28 7.93 10.12
CA ARG A 255 8.97 8.16 10.71
C ARG A 255 8.78 7.44 12.04
N GLY A 256 8.38 8.18 13.07
CA GLY A 256 8.04 7.63 14.39
C GLY A 256 9.23 7.25 15.26
N VAL A 257 10.47 7.46 14.78
CA VAL A 257 11.71 7.18 15.52
C VAL A 257 12.73 8.32 15.34
N LYS A 258 13.78 8.32 16.17
CA LYS A 258 14.83 9.35 16.14
C LYS A 258 15.94 9.07 15.13
N ASN A 259 15.93 7.90 14.50
CA ASN A 259 16.95 7.48 13.56
C ASN A 259 16.93 8.36 12.31
N LYS A 260 18.11 8.73 11.81
CA LYS A 260 18.26 9.43 10.52
C LYS A 260 17.88 8.50 9.37
N LEU A 261 17.41 9.10 8.28
CA LEU A 261 17.20 8.35 7.04
C LEU A 261 18.53 7.80 6.51
N PRO A 262 18.57 6.56 6.00
CA PRO A 262 19.70 6.07 5.23
C PRO A 262 19.82 6.86 3.92
N SER A 263 21.02 6.92 3.39
CA SER A 263 21.22 7.39 2.02
C SER A 263 20.64 6.41 1.00
N ILE A 264 20.30 6.91 -0.18
CA ILE A 264 19.83 6.07 -1.30
C ILE A 264 20.87 4.99 -1.64
N SER A 265 22.18 5.33 -1.61
CA SER A 265 23.28 4.38 -1.85
C SER A 265 23.26 3.21 -0.85
N GLU A 266 23.06 3.50 0.43
CA GLU A 266 22.98 2.45 1.47
C GLU A 266 21.77 1.54 1.23
N VAL A 267 20.61 2.11 0.88
CA VAL A 267 19.41 1.30 0.57
C VAL A 267 19.65 0.42 -0.65
N ILE A 268 20.25 0.95 -1.72
CA ILE A 268 20.57 0.17 -2.92
C ILE A 268 21.52 -0.97 -2.56
N SER A 269 22.64 -0.66 -1.92
CA SER A 269 23.67 -1.65 -1.56
C SER A 269 23.13 -2.76 -0.68
N LYS A 270 22.38 -2.40 0.38
CA LYS A 270 21.82 -3.37 1.33
C LYS A 270 20.71 -4.21 0.69
N THR A 271 19.88 -3.63 -0.17
CA THR A 271 18.85 -4.38 -0.88
C THR A 271 19.46 -5.41 -1.84
N ILE A 272 20.53 -5.05 -2.56
CA ILE A 272 21.25 -5.99 -3.42
C ILE A 272 21.90 -7.09 -2.59
N GLU A 273 22.63 -6.73 -1.54
CA GLU A 273 23.32 -7.69 -0.66
C GLU A 273 22.36 -8.76 -0.12
N LEU A 274 21.26 -8.33 0.48
CA LEU A 274 20.29 -9.22 1.09
C LEU A 274 19.40 -9.93 0.05
N GLY A 275 19.06 -9.27 -1.04
CA GLY A 275 18.23 -9.84 -2.11
C GLY A 275 18.94 -10.95 -2.90
N LYS A 276 20.27 -10.87 -3.02
CA LYS A 276 21.10 -11.90 -3.68
C LYS A 276 21.02 -13.27 -3.01
N LEU A 277 20.60 -13.35 -1.76
CA LEU A 277 20.40 -14.62 -1.07
C LEU A 277 19.29 -15.47 -1.72
N THR A 278 18.32 -14.84 -2.37
CA THR A 278 17.19 -15.53 -3.02
C THR A 278 17.09 -15.25 -4.53
N ASN A 279 17.71 -14.18 -5.04
CA ASN A 279 17.86 -13.91 -6.46
C ASN A 279 19.22 -13.24 -6.75
N PRO A 280 20.25 -14.01 -7.18
CA PRO A 280 21.60 -13.48 -7.45
C PRO A 280 21.64 -12.32 -8.46
N ASP A 281 20.67 -12.25 -9.37
CA ASP A 281 20.62 -11.30 -10.49
C ASP A 281 19.86 -10.01 -10.16
N ILE A 282 19.43 -9.81 -8.91
CA ILE A 282 18.71 -8.61 -8.47
C ILE A 282 19.42 -7.31 -8.83
N LYS A 283 18.69 -6.35 -9.40
CA LYS A 283 19.24 -5.04 -9.82
C LYS A 283 18.33 -3.89 -9.39
N CYS A 284 18.95 -2.75 -9.07
CA CYS A 284 18.23 -1.49 -8.93
C CYS A 284 17.88 -0.95 -10.31
N ALA A 285 16.60 -0.78 -10.61
CA ALA A 285 16.12 -0.26 -11.88
C ALA A 285 15.93 1.25 -11.87
N GLY A 286 15.68 1.87 -10.71
CA GLY A 286 15.41 3.29 -10.64
C GLY A 286 15.26 3.80 -9.21
N ILE A 287 15.11 5.12 -9.13
CA ILE A 287 14.83 5.85 -7.90
C ILE A 287 13.54 6.63 -8.12
N ALA A 288 12.56 6.43 -7.25
CA ALA A 288 11.28 7.13 -7.27
C ALA A 288 11.26 8.19 -6.17
N LEU A 289 11.17 9.47 -6.55
CA LEU A 289 11.03 10.57 -5.60
C LEU A 289 9.57 10.91 -5.37
N ASN A 290 9.18 10.98 -4.11
CA ASN A 290 7.95 11.64 -3.72
C ASN A 290 8.22 13.14 -3.58
N THR A 291 7.86 13.91 -4.59
CA THR A 291 8.07 15.36 -4.64
C THR A 291 6.86 16.17 -4.17
N SER A 292 5.84 15.53 -3.57
CA SER A 292 4.59 16.20 -3.15
C SER A 292 4.82 17.37 -2.20
N ASN A 293 5.84 17.30 -1.35
CA ASN A 293 6.21 18.33 -0.39
C ASN A 293 7.29 19.31 -0.91
N MET A 294 7.65 19.22 -2.19
CA MET A 294 8.64 20.11 -2.79
C MET A 294 7.94 21.23 -3.56
N LEU A 295 8.18 22.47 -3.16
CA LEU A 295 7.58 23.64 -3.79
C LEU A 295 8.22 23.96 -5.16
N ASN A 296 9.53 23.72 -5.31
CA ASN A 296 10.31 23.98 -6.55
C ASN A 296 11.56 23.07 -6.57
N LYS A 297 12.26 22.99 -7.72
CA LYS A 297 13.53 22.27 -7.90
C LYS A 297 13.45 20.73 -7.87
N SER A 298 12.28 20.15 -8.12
CA SER A 298 12.16 18.69 -8.22
C SER A 298 12.99 18.12 -9.37
N ASP A 299 13.05 18.81 -10.51
CA ASP A 299 13.77 18.36 -11.70
C ASP A 299 15.29 18.43 -11.53
N ASP A 300 15.80 19.50 -10.92
CA ASP A 300 17.23 19.61 -10.59
C ASP A 300 17.65 18.50 -9.62
N MET A 301 16.81 18.20 -8.63
CA MET A 301 17.09 17.12 -7.68
C MET A 301 17.05 15.74 -8.33
N LYS A 302 16.05 15.47 -9.18
CA LYS A 302 15.99 14.21 -9.95
C LYS A 302 17.24 14.02 -10.80
N LYS A 303 17.66 15.08 -11.52
CA LYS A 303 18.86 15.07 -12.34
C LYS A 303 20.11 14.79 -11.51
N MET A 304 20.33 15.54 -10.43
CA MET A 304 21.48 15.37 -9.52
C MET A 304 21.55 13.94 -8.94
N ILE A 305 20.41 13.38 -8.52
CA ILE A 305 20.35 12.02 -7.97
C ILE A 305 20.61 10.99 -9.07
N SER A 306 20.04 11.16 -10.25
CA SER A 306 20.26 10.28 -11.41
C SER A 306 21.73 10.24 -11.83
N GLU A 307 22.37 11.40 -11.95
CA GLU A 307 23.81 11.51 -12.27
C GLU A 307 24.68 10.85 -11.19
N LYS A 308 24.40 11.14 -9.92
CA LYS A 308 25.16 10.59 -8.77
C LYS A 308 25.12 9.06 -8.72
N HIS A 309 24.01 8.45 -9.05
CA HIS A 309 23.81 7.00 -8.94
C HIS A 309 23.92 6.27 -10.29
N SER A 310 24.00 7.00 -11.41
CA SER A 310 23.94 6.46 -12.77
C SER A 310 22.72 5.56 -13.00
N ILE A 311 21.59 5.93 -12.38
CA ILE A 311 20.32 5.21 -12.40
C ILE A 311 19.20 6.23 -12.63
N PRO A 312 18.15 5.93 -13.44
CA PRO A 312 17.02 6.84 -13.62
C PRO A 312 16.39 7.26 -12.31
N CYS A 313 16.09 8.55 -12.18
CA CYS A 313 15.39 9.14 -11.04
C CYS A 313 14.18 9.91 -11.55
N LEU A 314 13.00 9.60 -11.03
CA LEU A 314 11.71 10.10 -11.52
C LEU A 314 10.69 10.30 -10.38
N ASP A 315 9.68 11.14 -10.62
CA ASP A 315 8.47 11.16 -9.80
C ASP A 315 7.38 10.37 -10.54
N PRO A 316 7.02 9.17 -10.07
CA PRO A 316 6.12 8.28 -10.82
C PRO A 316 4.69 8.80 -10.99
N LEU A 317 4.30 9.86 -10.28
CA LEU A 317 2.98 10.48 -10.39
C LEU A 317 2.96 11.73 -11.27
N LYS A 318 4.13 12.27 -11.64
CA LYS A 318 4.24 13.54 -12.37
C LYS A 318 4.97 13.41 -13.70
N ASP A 319 5.94 12.49 -13.78
CA ASP A 319 6.79 12.34 -14.96
C ASP A 319 6.18 11.34 -15.96
N ASP A 320 6.55 11.49 -17.24
CA ASP A 320 6.33 10.46 -18.24
C ASP A 320 7.24 9.26 -17.96
N LEU A 321 6.63 8.10 -17.83
CA LEU A 321 7.33 6.84 -17.50
C LEU A 321 7.78 6.05 -18.74
N SER A 322 7.50 6.51 -19.95
CA SER A 322 7.72 5.75 -21.21
C SER A 322 9.15 5.27 -21.35
N ASP A 323 10.13 6.16 -21.20
CA ASP A 323 11.56 5.80 -21.33
C ASP A 323 12.00 4.82 -20.22
N PHE A 324 11.49 5.01 -19.02
CA PHE A 324 11.77 4.13 -17.89
C PHE A 324 11.19 2.72 -18.11
N ILE A 325 9.95 2.61 -18.60
CA ILE A 325 9.32 1.34 -18.92
C ILE A 325 10.07 0.61 -20.05
N ASN A 326 10.46 1.32 -21.10
CA ASN A 326 11.26 0.76 -22.19
C ASN A 326 12.62 0.23 -21.71
N MET A 327 13.25 0.90 -20.74
CA MET A 327 14.52 0.45 -20.13
C MET A 327 14.31 -0.79 -19.24
N ILE A 328 13.21 -0.87 -18.49
CA ILE A 328 12.92 -2.02 -17.64
C ILE A 328 12.69 -3.28 -18.48
N ASN A 329 12.11 -3.16 -19.66
CA ASN A 329 11.78 -4.29 -20.51
C ASN A 329 12.98 -4.91 -21.23
N LYS A 330 14.10 -4.19 -21.29
CA LYS A 330 15.39 -4.68 -21.83
C LYS A 330 16.15 -5.49 -20.77
#